data_537ca7236d00e8491855c315233e6f23
#
_entry.id   537ca7236d00e8491855c315233e6f23
#
_cell.length_a   1.000
_cell.length_b   1.000
_cell.length_c   1.000
_cell.angle_alpha   90.00
_cell.angle_beta   90.00
_cell.angle_gamma   90.00
#
_symmetry.space_group_name_H-M   'P 1'
#
loop_
_entity.id
_entity.type
_entity.pdbx_description
1 polymer ?
#
loop_
_entity_poly.entity_id
_entity_poly.type
_entity_poly.pdbx_seq_one_letter_code
_entity_poly.pdbx_strand_id
1 'polypeptide(L)'
;MQLLQNDKNDHLFFLFKSWGRIGTEIGNTKLENYYNLGEATDAFKRSYFERTSNHWSNRHNFVKHPNSYYPVDIDYNDTKEASQVIKVEESKSLLPLQVKELIALLFDIQNMKRTMMEFELDLEKMPLGKLSKKRILEACETLKYISDLLERKPIPQNELVGACNKFYSLVPHNFGMEKPPLITSSNMISTKNEMLESLLEIELAYEIISNNENSNTTEDALDFNYRKLKSEIIPISRNDDDYKLIEKYIQNTHAKTHNVYTLEIINIFRLNREGEAERFAKFADNPNRMLLWHGSRLTNFVGIISQGLRIAPKEAPATGYMFGKGVYFADSVSKSANYCYTSYDNSIGLLALSEVAIGNSKELINAEYVDKLPKKYQSVKGIGQSYPNPEEMVITADGVKVPLGKMINNTNLMRASLLYNEYIVYNEEQIKMKYLIQVRFNYKNLF
;
A
#
# COMPACT_ATOMS: atom_id res chain seq x y z
N MET A 1 -27.71 -15.13 -3.55
CA MET A 1 -28.83 -15.96 -4.07
C MET A 1 -28.60 -16.20 -5.53
N GLN A 2 -28.84 -17.43 -6.00
CA GLN A 2 -28.68 -17.84 -7.41
C GLN A 2 -29.90 -18.65 -7.84
N LEU A 3 -30.38 -18.41 -9.07
CA LEU A 3 -31.38 -19.25 -9.72
C LEU A 3 -30.62 -20.13 -10.70
N LEU A 4 -30.72 -21.45 -10.52
CA LEU A 4 -29.98 -22.46 -11.26
C LEU A 4 -30.94 -23.38 -11.98
N GLN A 5 -30.53 -23.94 -13.12
CA GLN A 5 -31.23 -24.99 -13.86
C GLN A 5 -30.41 -26.28 -13.79
N ASN A 6 -31.05 -27.42 -13.70
CA ASN A 6 -30.35 -28.69 -13.71
C ASN A 6 -29.88 -29.04 -15.13
N ASP A 7 -28.60 -29.41 -15.26
CA ASP A 7 -27.98 -29.72 -16.56
C ASP A 7 -28.53 -30.98 -17.25
N LYS A 8 -29.17 -31.88 -16.45
CA LYS A 8 -29.72 -33.15 -16.94
C LYS A 8 -31.24 -33.19 -17.02
N ASN A 9 -31.92 -32.18 -16.44
CA ASN A 9 -33.38 -32.08 -16.41
C ASN A 9 -33.82 -30.61 -16.54
N ASP A 10 -34.21 -30.22 -17.73
CA ASP A 10 -34.59 -28.85 -18.08
C ASP A 10 -35.84 -28.34 -17.33
N HIS A 11 -36.57 -29.21 -16.67
CA HIS A 11 -37.77 -28.86 -15.88
C HIS A 11 -37.46 -28.77 -14.36
N LEU A 12 -36.21 -28.90 -13.95
CA LEU A 12 -35.80 -28.80 -12.56
C LEU A 12 -34.94 -27.57 -12.32
N PHE A 13 -35.44 -26.65 -11.49
CA PHE A 13 -34.81 -25.39 -11.14
C PHE A 13 -34.52 -25.36 -9.65
N PHE A 14 -33.44 -24.64 -9.28
CA PHE A 14 -33.04 -24.50 -7.89
C PHE A 14 -32.88 -23.02 -7.53
N LEU A 15 -33.42 -22.64 -6.38
CA LEU A 15 -33.08 -21.36 -5.75
C LEU A 15 -32.09 -21.63 -4.64
N PHE A 16 -30.81 -21.34 -4.91
CA PHE A 16 -29.75 -21.42 -3.93
C PHE A 16 -29.65 -20.09 -3.17
N LYS A 17 -29.65 -20.19 -1.85
CA LYS A 17 -29.46 -19.08 -0.92
C LYS A 17 -28.31 -19.40 0.01
N SER A 18 -27.37 -18.46 0.16
CA SER A 18 -26.33 -18.53 1.19
C SER A 18 -26.31 -17.22 1.95
N TRP A 19 -26.20 -17.28 3.23
CA TRP A 19 -26.12 -16.11 4.11
C TRP A 19 -25.21 -16.41 5.29
N GLY A 20 -24.63 -15.35 5.84
CA GLY A 20 -23.72 -15.47 6.97
C GLY A 20 -23.22 -14.11 7.42
N ARG A 21 -22.45 -14.13 8.48
CA ARG A 21 -21.79 -12.97 9.01
C ARG A 21 -20.50 -12.71 8.24
N ILE A 22 -20.31 -11.46 7.81
CA ILE A 22 -19.11 -11.04 7.09
C ILE A 22 -17.87 -11.33 7.96
N GLY A 23 -16.81 -11.89 7.35
CA GLY A 23 -15.56 -12.20 8.04
C GLY A 23 -15.64 -13.34 9.07
N THR A 24 -16.71 -14.14 9.07
CA THR A 24 -16.85 -15.30 9.97
C THR A 24 -17.31 -16.53 9.21
N GLU A 25 -17.14 -17.72 9.82
CA GLU A 25 -17.70 -18.97 9.34
C GLU A 25 -19.19 -19.17 9.73
N ILE A 26 -19.77 -18.21 10.45
CA ILE A 26 -21.17 -18.26 10.90
C ILE A 26 -22.06 -17.97 9.69
N GLY A 27 -22.81 -18.98 9.30
CA GLY A 27 -23.75 -18.84 8.18
C GLY A 27 -24.48 -20.15 7.92
N ASN A 28 -25.30 -20.12 6.87
CA ASN A 28 -25.99 -21.32 6.40
C ASN A 28 -26.34 -21.19 4.93
N THR A 29 -26.74 -22.30 4.32
CA THR A 29 -27.21 -22.38 2.94
C THR A 29 -28.58 -23.03 2.89
N LYS A 30 -29.36 -22.69 1.86
CA LYS A 30 -30.64 -23.33 1.57
C LYS A 30 -30.77 -23.53 0.06
N LEU A 31 -31.17 -24.75 -0.33
CA LEU A 31 -31.53 -25.08 -1.71
C LEU A 31 -33.02 -25.42 -1.75
N GLU A 32 -33.76 -24.72 -2.58
CA GLU A 32 -35.18 -24.91 -2.81
C GLU A 32 -35.40 -25.39 -4.24
N ASN A 33 -36.18 -26.44 -4.43
CA ASN A 33 -36.43 -27.08 -5.74
C ASN A 33 -37.75 -26.57 -6.33
N TYR A 34 -37.77 -26.33 -7.64
CA TYR A 34 -38.93 -25.91 -8.39
C TYR A 34 -38.98 -26.67 -9.72
N TYR A 35 -40.18 -27.01 -10.18
CA TYR A 35 -40.40 -27.69 -11.45
C TYR A 35 -40.92 -26.77 -12.55
N ASN A 36 -41.03 -25.48 -12.25
CA ASN A 36 -41.46 -24.44 -13.17
C ASN A 36 -40.56 -23.20 -13.03
N LEU A 37 -40.03 -22.70 -14.14
CA LEU A 37 -39.14 -21.52 -14.16
C LEU A 37 -39.84 -20.27 -13.63
N GLY A 38 -41.14 -20.10 -13.91
CA GLY A 38 -41.94 -18.96 -13.43
C GLY A 38 -42.01 -18.94 -11.89
N GLU A 39 -42.36 -20.10 -11.29
CA GLU A 39 -42.40 -20.25 -9.82
C GLU A 39 -41.05 -19.98 -9.17
N ALA A 40 -39.97 -20.53 -9.75
CA ALA A 40 -38.61 -20.34 -9.27
C ALA A 40 -38.18 -18.86 -9.35
N THR A 41 -38.52 -18.19 -10.46
CA THR A 41 -38.25 -16.77 -10.69
C THR A 41 -39.02 -15.90 -9.70
N ASP A 42 -40.27 -16.20 -9.45
CA ASP A 42 -41.12 -15.46 -8.51
C ASP A 42 -40.62 -15.66 -7.06
N ALA A 43 -40.18 -16.85 -6.72
CA ALA A 43 -39.56 -17.14 -5.43
C ALA A 43 -38.23 -16.35 -5.23
N PHE A 44 -37.41 -16.27 -6.29
CA PHE A 44 -36.21 -15.43 -6.29
C PHE A 44 -36.56 -13.95 -6.08
N LYS A 45 -37.51 -13.40 -6.86
CA LYS A 45 -37.93 -12.00 -6.76
C LYS A 45 -38.51 -11.67 -5.39
N ARG A 46 -39.35 -12.55 -4.81
CA ARG A 46 -39.86 -12.40 -3.44
C ARG A 46 -38.73 -12.37 -2.42
N SER A 47 -37.83 -13.33 -2.46
CA SER A 47 -36.69 -13.37 -1.55
C SER A 47 -35.79 -12.14 -1.68
N TYR A 48 -35.60 -11.62 -2.88
CA TYR A 48 -34.86 -10.39 -3.12
C TYR A 48 -35.57 -9.20 -2.46
N PHE A 49 -36.88 -9.05 -2.69
CA PHE A 49 -37.67 -7.98 -2.10
C PHE A 49 -37.68 -8.04 -0.55
N GLU A 50 -37.91 -9.22 0.03
CA GLU A 50 -37.91 -9.43 1.48
C GLU A 50 -36.58 -8.99 2.14
N ARG A 51 -35.44 -9.18 1.45
CA ARG A 51 -34.12 -8.87 1.98
C ARG A 51 -33.66 -7.44 1.72
N THR A 52 -34.09 -6.85 0.61
CA THR A 52 -33.59 -5.54 0.14
C THR A 52 -34.59 -4.42 0.22
N SER A 53 -35.88 -4.74 0.36
CA SER A 53 -37.03 -3.81 0.19
C SER A 53 -37.06 -3.15 -1.19
N ASN A 54 -36.40 -3.75 -2.20
CA ASN A 54 -36.37 -3.31 -3.59
C ASN A 54 -36.95 -4.40 -4.51
N HIS A 55 -37.72 -4.01 -5.51
CA HIS A 55 -38.12 -4.93 -6.56
C HIS A 55 -36.92 -5.25 -7.48
N TRP A 56 -36.81 -6.51 -7.90
CA TRP A 56 -35.74 -6.96 -8.80
C TRP A 56 -35.70 -6.15 -10.13
N SER A 57 -36.87 -5.73 -10.63
CA SER A 57 -36.96 -4.87 -11.81
C SER A 57 -36.22 -3.53 -11.65
N ASN A 58 -36.10 -3.02 -10.43
CA ASN A 58 -35.49 -1.75 -10.11
C ASN A 58 -34.03 -1.89 -9.61
N ARG A 59 -33.42 -3.06 -9.76
CA ARG A 59 -32.06 -3.34 -9.26
C ARG A 59 -30.97 -2.37 -9.73
N HIS A 60 -31.16 -1.73 -10.89
CA HIS A 60 -30.24 -0.73 -11.42
C HIS A 60 -30.43 0.67 -10.81
N ASN A 61 -31.61 0.93 -10.20
CA ASN A 61 -31.94 2.15 -9.45
C ASN A 61 -32.20 1.78 -7.98
N PHE A 62 -31.24 1.07 -7.40
CA PHE A 62 -31.36 0.51 -6.06
C PHE A 62 -31.43 1.62 -4.99
N VAL A 63 -32.42 1.52 -4.11
CA VAL A 63 -32.58 2.40 -2.95
C VAL A 63 -32.17 1.64 -1.69
N LYS A 64 -31.23 2.17 -0.92
CA LYS A 64 -30.78 1.57 0.34
C LYS A 64 -31.78 1.86 1.45
N HIS A 65 -32.36 0.80 2.02
CA HIS A 65 -33.29 0.90 3.16
C HIS A 65 -32.58 0.53 4.47
N PRO A 66 -32.92 1.17 5.59
CA PRO A 66 -32.39 0.80 6.91
C PRO A 66 -32.67 -0.68 7.22
N ASN A 67 -31.69 -1.37 7.82
CA ASN A 67 -31.76 -2.77 8.21
C ASN A 67 -32.03 -3.79 7.07
N SER A 68 -31.89 -3.37 5.82
CA SER A 68 -32.02 -4.23 4.64
C SER A 68 -30.66 -4.51 4.01
N TYR A 69 -30.56 -5.63 3.29
CA TYR A 69 -29.36 -5.92 2.50
C TYR A 69 -29.26 -4.97 1.31
N TYR A 70 -28.04 -4.72 0.85
CA TYR A 70 -27.76 -4.00 -0.39
C TYR A 70 -26.76 -4.79 -1.23
N PRO A 71 -26.81 -4.65 -2.58
CA PRO A 71 -25.89 -5.34 -3.45
C PRO A 71 -24.46 -4.82 -3.25
N VAL A 72 -23.52 -5.74 -3.24
CA VAL A 72 -22.09 -5.47 -3.32
C VAL A 72 -21.62 -5.99 -4.67
N ASP A 73 -20.90 -5.15 -5.40
CA ASP A 73 -20.35 -5.52 -6.70
C ASP A 73 -19.16 -6.48 -6.46
N ILE A 74 -19.34 -7.76 -6.78
CA ILE A 74 -18.34 -8.80 -6.62
C ILE A 74 -17.97 -9.25 -8.03
N ASP A 75 -16.70 -9.18 -8.36
CA ASP A 75 -16.20 -9.77 -9.59
C ASP A 75 -16.21 -11.30 -9.45
N TYR A 76 -17.06 -11.95 -10.25
CA TYR A 76 -17.21 -13.40 -10.29
C TYR A 76 -16.40 -14.05 -11.42
N ASN A 77 -15.58 -13.28 -12.14
CA ASN A 77 -14.75 -13.87 -13.19
C ASN A 77 -13.82 -14.91 -12.57
N ASP A 78 -13.82 -16.12 -13.12
CA ASP A 78 -12.85 -17.17 -12.82
C ASP A 78 -11.47 -16.76 -13.35
N THR A 79 -10.82 -15.86 -12.67
CA THR A 79 -9.40 -15.62 -12.90
C THR A 79 -8.65 -16.82 -12.32
N LYS A 80 -8.07 -17.65 -13.19
CA LYS A 80 -7.05 -18.60 -12.75
C LYS A 80 -6.01 -17.77 -12.00
N GLU A 81 -5.78 -18.09 -10.73
CA GLU A 81 -4.70 -17.43 -10.01
C GLU A 81 -3.40 -17.65 -10.77
N ALA A 82 -2.70 -16.55 -11.04
CA ALA A 82 -1.34 -16.62 -11.56
C ALA A 82 -0.50 -17.44 -10.57
N SER A 83 0.16 -18.48 -11.09
CA SER A 83 0.88 -19.46 -10.27
C SER A 83 2.40 -19.43 -10.49
N GLN A 84 2.87 -18.56 -11.37
CA GLN A 84 4.24 -18.59 -11.84
C GLN A 84 5.21 -18.12 -10.75
N VAL A 85 5.95 -19.07 -10.17
CA VAL A 85 7.15 -18.75 -9.40
C VAL A 85 8.27 -18.47 -10.41
N ILE A 86 8.77 -17.25 -10.44
CA ILE A 86 9.88 -16.86 -11.32
C ILE A 86 11.17 -17.48 -10.76
N LYS A 87 11.76 -18.44 -11.47
CA LYS A 87 13.05 -19.03 -11.12
C LYS A 87 14.15 -18.35 -11.90
N VAL A 88 14.99 -17.62 -11.20
CA VAL A 88 16.08 -16.83 -11.80
C VAL A 88 17.06 -17.71 -12.59
N GLU A 89 17.35 -18.91 -12.09
CA GLU A 89 18.29 -19.86 -12.71
C GLU A 89 17.80 -20.43 -14.05
N GLU A 90 16.48 -20.49 -14.27
CA GLU A 90 15.86 -21.03 -15.49
C GLU A 90 15.62 -19.91 -16.55
N SER A 91 15.83 -18.65 -16.18
CA SER A 91 15.57 -17.49 -17.05
C SER A 91 16.64 -17.30 -18.12
N LYS A 92 16.18 -16.98 -19.33
CA LYS A 92 17.01 -16.60 -20.48
C LYS A 92 17.28 -15.10 -20.59
N SER A 93 16.81 -14.31 -19.64
CA SER A 93 17.04 -12.87 -19.58
C SER A 93 18.52 -12.54 -19.56
N LEU A 94 18.90 -11.46 -20.23
CA LEU A 94 20.28 -10.92 -20.24
C LEU A 94 20.51 -9.85 -19.17
N LEU A 95 19.52 -9.56 -18.33
CA LEU A 95 19.67 -8.62 -17.22
C LEU A 95 20.76 -9.07 -16.24
N PRO A 96 21.47 -8.14 -15.60
CA PRO A 96 22.41 -8.46 -14.52
C PRO A 96 21.75 -9.34 -13.45
N LEU A 97 22.51 -10.27 -12.85
CA LEU A 97 21.96 -11.21 -11.86
C LEU A 97 21.23 -10.50 -10.70
N GLN A 98 21.84 -9.42 -10.16
CA GLN A 98 21.25 -8.64 -9.08
C GLN A 98 19.89 -8.02 -9.47
N VAL A 99 19.73 -7.63 -10.74
CA VAL A 99 18.47 -7.09 -11.25
C VAL A 99 17.43 -8.21 -11.41
N LYS A 100 17.83 -9.39 -11.93
CA LYS A 100 16.95 -10.57 -12.01
C LYS A 100 16.40 -10.96 -10.64
N GLU A 101 17.28 -11.02 -9.63
CA GLU A 101 16.91 -11.33 -8.25
C GLU A 101 15.98 -10.28 -7.66
N LEU A 102 16.22 -9.00 -7.94
CA LEU A 102 15.33 -7.91 -7.52
C LEU A 102 13.94 -8.04 -8.17
N ILE A 103 13.88 -8.30 -9.49
CA ILE A 103 12.59 -8.46 -10.18
C ILE A 103 11.82 -9.68 -9.64
N ALA A 104 12.48 -10.82 -9.43
CA ALA A 104 11.86 -11.99 -8.84
C ALA A 104 11.32 -11.70 -7.43
N LEU A 105 12.05 -10.93 -6.62
CA LEU A 105 11.63 -10.50 -5.29
C LEU A 105 10.40 -9.56 -5.32
N LEU A 106 10.38 -8.60 -6.25
CA LEU A 106 9.29 -7.61 -6.40
C LEU A 106 7.97 -8.24 -6.83
N PHE A 107 8.04 -9.27 -7.68
CA PHE A 107 6.88 -9.96 -8.25
C PHE A 107 6.60 -11.32 -7.58
N ASP A 108 7.04 -11.50 -6.33
CA ASP A 108 6.78 -12.70 -5.54
C ASP A 108 5.34 -12.75 -5.04
N ILE A 109 4.52 -13.62 -5.66
CA ILE A 109 3.12 -13.86 -5.30
C ILE A 109 2.98 -14.35 -3.85
N GLN A 110 3.92 -15.17 -3.35
CA GLN A 110 3.85 -15.67 -1.98
C GLN A 110 4.04 -14.55 -0.96
N ASN A 111 4.92 -13.60 -1.26
CA ASN A 111 5.10 -12.41 -0.43
C ASN A 111 3.86 -11.51 -0.44
N MET A 112 3.19 -11.34 -1.60
CA MET A 112 1.92 -10.62 -1.70
C MET A 112 0.83 -11.28 -0.82
N LYS A 113 0.67 -12.61 -0.93
CA LYS A 113 -0.29 -13.37 -0.10
C LYS A 113 0.03 -13.25 1.39
N ARG A 114 1.32 -13.33 1.76
CA ARG A 114 1.76 -13.16 3.16
C ARG A 114 1.38 -11.78 3.68
N THR A 115 1.64 -10.73 2.92
CA THR A 115 1.26 -9.35 3.30
C THR A 115 -0.25 -9.21 3.49
N MET A 116 -1.06 -9.82 2.64
CA MET A 116 -2.52 -9.85 2.82
C MET A 116 -2.93 -10.59 4.10
N MET A 117 -2.28 -11.71 4.44
CA MET A 117 -2.53 -12.44 5.69
C MET A 117 -2.10 -11.63 6.93
N GLU A 118 -1.00 -10.87 6.87
CA GLU A 118 -0.60 -9.95 7.95
C GLU A 118 -1.67 -8.89 8.24
N PHE A 119 -2.46 -8.51 7.24
CA PHE A 119 -3.61 -7.63 7.37
C PHE A 119 -4.90 -8.35 7.77
N GLU A 120 -4.82 -9.63 8.15
CA GLU A 120 -5.97 -10.46 8.53
C GLU A 120 -7.02 -10.62 7.42
N LEU A 121 -6.63 -10.56 6.14
CA LEU A 121 -7.55 -10.67 5.02
C LEU A 121 -7.96 -12.13 4.77
N ASP A 122 -9.20 -12.31 4.35
CA ASP A 122 -9.77 -13.60 3.95
C ASP A 122 -9.43 -13.90 2.49
N LEU A 123 -8.35 -14.65 2.27
CA LEU A 123 -7.87 -14.98 0.92
C LEU A 123 -8.80 -15.93 0.16
N GLU A 124 -9.69 -16.66 0.82
CA GLU A 124 -10.70 -17.48 0.15
C GLU A 124 -11.79 -16.60 -0.48
N LYS A 125 -12.21 -15.54 0.24
CA LYS A 125 -13.22 -14.59 -0.25
C LYS A 125 -12.64 -13.51 -1.15
N MET A 126 -11.37 -13.17 -0.95
CA MET A 126 -10.66 -12.15 -1.73
C MET A 126 -9.27 -12.66 -2.13
N PRO A 127 -9.17 -13.65 -3.03
CA PRO A 127 -7.90 -14.05 -3.61
C PRO A 127 -7.27 -12.91 -4.43
N LEU A 128 -5.97 -12.97 -4.69
CA LEU A 128 -5.24 -11.94 -5.43
C LEU A 128 -5.92 -11.55 -6.76
N GLY A 129 -6.40 -12.53 -7.52
CA GLY A 129 -7.10 -12.28 -8.80
C GLY A 129 -8.46 -11.58 -8.68
N LYS A 130 -8.99 -11.37 -7.48
CA LYS A 130 -10.24 -10.65 -7.21
C LYS A 130 -10.04 -9.28 -6.57
N LEU A 131 -8.78 -8.86 -6.40
CA LEU A 131 -8.48 -7.48 -6.06
C LEU A 131 -8.86 -6.59 -7.24
N SER A 132 -9.56 -5.49 -7.00
CA SER A 132 -9.80 -4.47 -8.01
C SER A 132 -9.59 -3.08 -7.43
N LYS A 133 -8.90 -2.23 -8.16
CA LYS A 133 -8.66 -0.83 -7.81
C LYS A 133 -9.93 -0.10 -7.44
N LYS A 134 -11.01 -0.29 -8.22
CA LYS A 134 -12.32 0.33 -7.96
C LYS A 134 -12.86 -0.03 -6.58
N ARG A 135 -12.79 -1.31 -6.22
CA ARG A 135 -13.29 -1.82 -4.94
C ARG A 135 -12.47 -1.31 -3.76
N ILE A 136 -11.15 -1.24 -3.93
CA ILE A 136 -10.24 -0.70 -2.92
C ILE A 136 -10.51 0.79 -2.70
N LEU A 137 -10.69 1.58 -3.77
CA LEU A 137 -11.03 3.00 -3.67
C LEU A 137 -12.39 3.23 -2.98
N GLU A 138 -13.39 2.38 -3.27
CA GLU A 138 -14.68 2.43 -2.54
C GLU A 138 -14.51 2.11 -1.05
N ALA A 139 -13.60 1.21 -0.69
CA ALA A 139 -13.24 0.96 0.70
C ALA A 139 -12.55 2.17 1.35
N CYS A 140 -11.68 2.89 0.62
CA CYS A 140 -11.09 4.15 1.09
C CYS A 140 -12.18 5.21 1.38
N GLU A 141 -13.14 5.40 0.48
CA GLU A 141 -14.28 6.32 0.69
C GLU A 141 -15.11 5.92 1.91
N THR A 142 -15.32 4.61 2.08
CA THR A 142 -16.07 4.09 3.23
C THR A 142 -15.30 4.32 4.53
N LEU A 143 -13.98 4.12 4.52
CA LEU A 143 -13.12 4.38 5.69
C LEU A 143 -13.07 5.88 6.03
N LYS A 144 -13.04 6.74 5.02
CA LYS A 144 -13.16 8.19 5.19
C LYS A 144 -14.49 8.58 5.83
N TYR A 145 -15.59 8.00 5.36
CA TYR A 145 -16.91 8.22 5.97
C TYR A 145 -16.96 7.76 7.43
N ILE A 146 -16.32 6.63 7.77
CA ILE A 146 -16.19 6.18 9.17
C ILE A 146 -15.40 7.21 9.98
N SER A 147 -14.30 7.75 9.45
CA SER A 147 -13.53 8.81 10.12
C SER A 147 -14.38 10.03 10.41
N ASP A 148 -15.17 10.50 9.44
CA ASP A 148 -16.06 11.65 9.57
C ASP A 148 -17.19 11.39 10.61
N LEU A 149 -17.68 10.13 10.72
CA LEU A 149 -18.65 9.75 11.75
C LEU A 149 -18.07 9.81 13.17
N LEU A 150 -16.80 9.44 13.34
CA LEU A 150 -16.14 9.47 14.65
C LEU A 150 -15.93 10.90 15.19
N GLU A 151 -15.89 11.90 14.33
CA GLU A 151 -15.79 13.32 14.71
C GLU A 151 -17.13 13.90 15.22
N ARG A 152 -18.27 13.27 14.88
CA ARG A 152 -19.61 13.72 15.30
C ARG A 152 -19.88 13.44 16.79
N LYS A 153 -20.58 14.34 17.45
CA LYS A 153 -20.96 14.19 18.86
C LYS A 153 -22.47 14.43 19.03
N PRO A 154 -23.26 13.42 19.42
CA PRO A 154 -22.88 12.02 19.69
C PRO A 154 -22.56 11.26 18.39
N ILE A 155 -21.74 10.21 18.51
CA ILE A 155 -21.42 9.32 17.36
C ILE A 155 -22.69 8.56 16.95
N PRO A 156 -23.13 8.61 15.68
CA PRO A 156 -24.34 7.93 15.22
C PRO A 156 -24.08 6.42 15.07
N GLN A 157 -24.35 5.66 16.12
CA GLN A 157 -23.98 4.24 16.25
C GLN A 157 -24.50 3.37 15.10
N ASN A 158 -25.76 3.56 14.66
CA ASN A 158 -26.34 2.77 13.58
C ASN A 158 -25.65 3.02 12.24
N GLU A 159 -25.27 4.29 11.96
CA GLU A 159 -24.53 4.65 10.76
C GLU A 159 -23.12 4.06 10.81
N LEU A 160 -22.45 4.12 11.95
CA LEU A 160 -21.13 3.56 12.17
C LEU A 160 -21.12 2.05 11.93
N VAL A 161 -22.08 1.31 12.52
CA VAL A 161 -22.22 -0.14 12.29
C VAL A 161 -22.45 -0.43 10.81
N GLY A 162 -23.33 0.34 10.13
CA GLY A 162 -23.59 0.18 8.70
C GLY A 162 -22.35 0.43 7.84
N ALA A 163 -21.56 1.46 8.16
CA ALA A 163 -20.32 1.78 7.44
C ALA A 163 -19.22 0.74 7.68
N CYS A 164 -19.05 0.25 8.91
CA CYS A 164 -18.11 -0.85 9.21
C CYS A 164 -18.49 -2.14 8.47
N ASN A 165 -19.78 -2.49 8.45
CA ASN A 165 -20.26 -3.64 7.69
C ASN A 165 -19.99 -3.49 6.19
N LYS A 166 -20.20 -2.29 5.62
CA LYS A 166 -19.84 -2.00 4.22
C LYS A 166 -18.35 -2.19 4.00
N PHE A 167 -17.50 -1.63 4.87
CA PHE A 167 -16.05 -1.75 4.77
C PHE A 167 -15.61 -3.21 4.74
N TYR A 168 -16.05 -4.04 5.69
CA TYR A 168 -15.71 -5.47 5.73
C TYR A 168 -16.36 -6.32 4.61
N SER A 169 -17.39 -5.81 3.94
CA SER A 169 -17.92 -6.43 2.71
C SER A 169 -17.03 -6.14 1.50
N LEU A 170 -16.49 -4.91 1.43
CA LEU A 170 -15.55 -4.51 0.37
C LEU A 170 -14.19 -5.18 0.54
N VAL A 171 -13.71 -5.28 1.78
CA VAL A 171 -12.42 -5.88 2.13
C VAL A 171 -12.65 -6.97 3.19
N PRO A 172 -12.96 -8.21 2.77
CA PRO A 172 -13.22 -9.31 3.68
C PRO A 172 -12.00 -9.64 4.54
N HIS A 173 -12.22 -9.71 5.85
CA HIS A 173 -11.23 -10.12 6.84
C HIS A 173 -11.61 -11.49 7.40
N ASN A 174 -10.62 -12.23 7.86
CA ASN A 174 -10.82 -13.50 8.56
C ASN A 174 -10.86 -13.25 10.07
N PHE A 175 -12.07 -13.18 10.62
CA PHE A 175 -12.30 -13.05 12.07
C PHE A 175 -12.67 -14.40 12.73
N GLY A 176 -12.61 -15.52 11.99
CA GLY A 176 -13.00 -16.83 12.49
C GLY A 176 -14.45 -16.80 13.04
N MET A 177 -14.60 -17.13 14.31
CA MET A 177 -15.89 -17.11 15.03
C MET A 177 -16.21 -15.78 15.73
N GLU A 178 -15.29 -14.82 15.69
CA GLU A 178 -15.47 -13.55 16.39
C GLU A 178 -16.31 -12.55 15.58
N LYS A 179 -16.87 -11.58 16.29
CA LYS A 179 -17.56 -10.46 15.64
C LYS A 179 -16.53 -9.53 14.99
N PRO A 180 -16.75 -9.10 13.72
CA PRO A 180 -15.97 -8.02 13.16
C PRO A 180 -15.96 -6.82 14.11
N PRO A 181 -14.79 -6.29 14.49
CA PRO A 181 -14.72 -5.15 15.39
C PRO A 181 -15.28 -3.89 14.71
N LEU A 182 -15.90 -3.02 15.50
CA LEU A 182 -16.21 -1.67 15.01
C LEU A 182 -14.93 -0.85 14.92
N ILE A 183 -14.77 -0.11 13.83
CA ILE A 183 -13.68 0.85 13.66
C ILE A 183 -14.04 2.10 14.44
N THR A 184 -13.43 2.31 15.61
CA THR A 184 -13.84 3.32 16.59
C THR A 184 -12.73 4.28 16.99
N SER A 185 -11.52 4.13 16.45
CA SER A 185 -10.38 4.98 16.81
C SER A 185 -9.57 5.43 15.60
N SER A 186 -8.90 6.57 15.74
CA SER A 186 -7.99 7.11 14.72
C SER A 186 -6.86 6.12 14.39
N ASN A 187 -6.39 5.36 15.38
CA ASN A 187 -5.35 4.34 15.14
C ASN A 187 -5.87 3.21 14.23
N MET A 188 -7.10 2.73 14.45
CA MET A 188 -7.72 1.72 13.58
C MET A 188 -7.92 2.28 12.15
N ILE A 189 -8.32 3.55 12.00
CA ILE A 189 -8.43 4.21 10.70
C ILE A 189 -7.07 4.22 10.00
N SER A 190 -6.00 4.64 10.70
CA SER A 190 -4.64 4.69 10.15
C SER A 190 -4.18 3.31 9.67
N THR A 191 -4.31 2.27 10.53
CA THR A 191 -3.92 0.90 10.17
C THR A 191 -4.69 0.36 8.96
N LYS A 192 -6.01 0.62 8.87
CA LYS A 192 -6.80 0.20 7.71
C LYS A 192 -6.49 1.01 6.46
N ASN A 193 -6.09 2.27 6.59
CA ASN A 193 -5.64 3.08 5.47
C ASN A 193 -4.31 2.56 4.89
N GLU A 194 -3.32 2.26 5.74
CA GLU A 194 -2.06 1.63 5.33
C GLU A 194 -2.28 0.29 4.61
N MET A 195 -3.23 -0.51 5.09
CA MET A 195 -3.63 -1.75 4.44
C MET A 195 -4.18 -1.48 3.03
N LEU A 196 -5.10 -0.51 2.87
CA LEU A 196 -5.71 -0.19 1.58
C LEU A 196 -4.66 0.35 0.58
N GLU A 197 -3.73 1.16 1.03
CA GLU A 197 -2.59 1.63 0.23
C GLU A 197 -1.74 0.44 -0.27
N SER A 198 -1.41 -0.50 0.63
CA SER A 198 -0.67 -1.70 0.24
C SER A 198 -1.46 -2.60 -0.73
N LEU A 199 -2.78 -2.70 -0.58
CA LEU A 199 -3.62 -3.48 -1.50
C LEU A 199 -3.66 -2.88 -2.91
N LEU A 200 -3.63 -1.54 -3.05
CA LEU A 200 -3.54 -0.87 -4.36
C LEU A 200 -2.22 -1.23 -5.08
N GLU A 201 -1.14 -1.32 -4.34
CA GLU A 201 0.17 -1.68 -4.90
C GLU A 201 0.26 -3.17 -5.24
N ILE A 202 -0.31 -4.04 -4.41
CA ILE A 202 -0.41 -5.49 -4.69
C ILE A 202 -1.28 -5.74 -5.93
N GLU A 203 -2.40 -5.04 -6.05
CA GLU A 203 -3.28 -5.15 -7.23
C GLU A 203 -2.55 -4.78 -8.51
N LEU A 204 -1.82 -3.65 -8.50
CA LEU A 204 -1.00 -3.21 -9.63
C LEU A 204 0.06 -4.26 -10.02
N ALA A 205 0.78 -4.80 -9.04
CA ALA A 205 1.81 -5.81 -9.28
C ALA A 205 1.19 -7.11 -9.84
N TYR A 206 0.07 -7.55 -9.29
CA TYR A 206 -0.62 -8.73 -9.74
C TYR A 206 -1.22 -8.57 -11.14
N GLU A 207 -1.75 -7.39 -11.49
CA GLU A 207 -2.21 -7.08 -12.84
C GLU A 207 -1.08 -7.24 -13.89
N ILE A 208 0.13 -6.82 -13.56
CA ILE A 208 1.31 -6.98 -14.43
C ILE A 208 1.61 -8.48 -14.64
N ILE A 209 1.62 -9.28 -13.58
CA ILE A 209 1.86 -10.74 -13.67
C ILE A 209 0.79 -11.42 -14.52
N SER A 210 -0.47 -11.14 -14.24
CA SER A 210 -1.61 -11.74 -14.96
C SER A 210 -1.62 -11.40 -16.44
N ASN A 211 -1.23 -10.17 -16.79
CA ASN A 211 -1.12 -9.74 -18.19
C ASN A 211 0.02 -10.47 -18.92
N ASN A 212 1.10 -10.85 -18.20
CA ASN A 212 2.17 -11.67 -18.78
C ASN A 212 1.69 -13.09 -19.09
N GLU A 213 1.06 -13.77 -18.12
CA GLU A 213 0.55 -15.15 -18.30
C GLU A 213 -0.50 -15.27 -19.42
N ASN A 214 -1.34 -14.24 -19.59
CA ASN A 214 -2.36 -14.19 -20.62
C ASN A 214 -1.82 -13.73 -21.99
N SER A 215 -0.58 -13.23 -22.05
CA SER A 215 0.05 -12.82 -23.31
C SER A 215 0.63 -14.04 -24.02
N ASN A 216 0.33 -14.22 -25.33
CA ASN A 216 0.96 -15.24 -26.18
C ASN A 216 2.40 -14.87 -26.55
N THR A 217 3.14 -14.15 -25.69
CA THR A 217 4.51 -13.72 -25.96
C THR A 217 5.51 -14.81 -25.57
N THR A 218 6.58 -14.92 -26.34
CA THR A 218 7.74 -15.77 -26.03
C THR A 218 8.79 -15.00 -25.18
N GLU A 219 8.45 -13.81 -24.72
CA GLU A 219 9.33 -12.97 -23.89
C GLU A 219 9.58 -13.64 -22.53
N ASP A 220 10.79 -13.56 -22.03
CA ASP A 220 11.12 -14.02 -20.68
C ASP A 220 10.34 -13.21 -19.64
N ALA A 221 9.81 -13.89 -18.61
CA ALA A 221 8.95 -13.25 -17.59
C ALA A 221 9.68 -12.14 -16.82
N LEU A 222 10.99 -12.29 -16.55
CA LEU A 222 11.80 -11.25 -15.91
C LEU A 222 11.92 -10.01 -16.80
N ASP A 223 12.15 -10.18 -18.11
CA ASP A 223 12.27 -9.07 -19.06
C ASP A 223 10.94 -8.34 -19.23
N PHE A 224 9.82 -9.09 -19.30
CA PHE A 224 8.49 -8.52 -19.34
C PHE A 224 8.20 -7.67 -18.10
N ASN A 225 8.41 -8.22 -16.91
CA ASN A 225 8.17 -7.53 -15.64
C ASN A 225 9.09 -6.32 -15.48
N TYR A 226 10.38 -6.46 -15.83
CA TYR A 226 11.35 -5.36 -15.84
C TYR A 226 10.88 -4.19 -16.71
N ARG A 227 10.47 -4.46 -17.93
CA ARG A 227 9.96 -3.45 -18.87
C ARG A 227 8.74 -2.72 -18.34
N LYS A 228 7.85 -3.41 -17.58
CA LYS A 228 6.67 -2.81 -16.96
C LYS A 228 7.00 -1.85 -15.82
N LEU A 229 8.17 -1.97 -15.23
CA LEU A 229 8.63 -1.00 -14.22
C LEU A 229 8.98 0.37 -14.80
N LYS A 230 9.17 0.50 -16.12
CA LYS A 230 9.49 1.77 -16.79
C LYS A 230 10.65 2.52 -16.12
N SER A 231 11.61 1.78 -15.63
CA SER A 231 12.76 2.28 -14.91
C SER A 231 14.00 1.50 -15.32
N GLU A 232 15.05 2.21 -15.66
CA GLU A 232 16.37 1.62 -15.81
C GLU A 232 16.93 1.38 -14.40
N ILE A 233 17.36 0.15 -14.12
CA ILE A 233 17.86 -0.29 -12.82
C ILE A 233 19.30 -0.79 -13.00
N ILE A 234 20.27 -0.05 -12.48
CA ILE A 234 21.69 -0.32 -12.66
C ILE A 234 22.32 -0.67 -11.31
N PRO A 235 22.86 -1.90 -11.13
CA PRO A 235 23.56 -2.25 -9.90
C PRO A 235 24.84 -1.42 -9.73
N ILE A 236 25.11 -0.96 -8.51
CA ILE A 236 26.29 -0.16 -8.16
C ILE A 236 27.32 -1.05 -7.48
N SER A 237 28.56 -0.96 -7.91
CA SER A 237 29.69 -1.69 -7.32
C SER A 237 30.05 -1.11 -5.94
N ARG A 238 30.56 -1.96 -5.03
CA ARG A 238 31.10 -1.53 -3.73
C ARG A 238 32.25 -0.53 -3.81
N ASN A 239 32.96 -0.50 -4.93
CA ASN A 239 34.05 0.43 -5.16
C ASN A 239 33.59 1.82 -5.65
N ASP A 240 32.33 1.96 -6.04
CA ASP A 240 31.73 3.20 -6.51
C ASP A 240 31.61 4.21 -5.36
N ASP A 241 31.80 5.49 -5.65
CA ASP A 241 31.74 6.54 -4.64
C ASP A 241 30.31 6.76 -4.14
N ASP A 242 29.28 6.53 -4.98
CA ASP A 242 27.88 6.54 -4.56
C ASP A 242 27.62 5.42 -3.53
N TYR A 243 28.20 4.22 -3.73
CA TYR A 243 28.06 3.13 -2.77
C TYR A 243 28.62 3.52 -1.40
N LYS A 244 29.84 4.03 -1.35
CA LYS A 244 30.52 4.46 -0.11
C LYS A 244 29.76 5.59 0.59
N LEU A 245 29.24 6.55 -0.18
CA LEU A 245 28.41 7.64 0.33
C LEU A 245 27.15 7.10 1.03
N ILE A 246 26.43 6.21 0.35
CA ILE A 246 25.18 5.60 0.87
C ILE A 246 25.47 4.72 2.09
N GLU A 247 26.52 3.90 2.03
CA GLU A 247 26.94 3.07 3.17
C GLU A 247 27.24 3.92 4.40
N LYS A 248 28.00 5.03 4.23
CA LYS A 248 28.28 5.97 5.32
C LYS A 248 26.99 6.62 5.84
N TYR A 249 26.06 6.98 4.94
CA TYR A 249 24.76 7.57 5.30
C TYR A 249 23.95 6.59 6.16
N ILE A 250 23.86 5.32 5.78
CA ILE A 250 23.23 4.26 6.56
C ILE A 250 23.86 4.11 7.94
N GLN A 251 25.20 3.97 7.99
CA GLN A 251 25.93 3.76 9.25
C GLN A 251 25.75 4.91 10.26
N ASN A 252 25.81 6.15 9.78
CA ASN A 252 25.78 7.32 10.62
C ASN A 252 24.36 7.68 11.11
N THR A 253 23.32 7.36 10.31
CA THR A 253 21.94 7.80 10.60
C THR A 253 21.03 6.66 11.07
N HIS A 254 21.59 5.50 11.40
CA HIS A 254 20.87 4.45 12.13
C HIS A 254 20.73 4.89 13.60
N ALA A 255 19.52 5.20 14.00
CA ALA A 255 19.24 5.80 15.30
C ALA A 255 19.39 4.81 16.46
N LYS A 256 19.93 5.27 17.57
CA LYS A 256 20.19 4.44 18.76
C LYS A 256 18.92 3.82 19.38
N THR A 257 17.75 4.44 19.19
CA THR A 257 16.48 3.90 19.69
C THR A 257 15.94 2.75 18.83
N HIS A 258 16.40 2.62 17.57
CA HIS A 258 16.05 1.53 16.66
C HIS A 258 17.09 0.40 16.73
N ASN A 259 17.42 -0.05 17.93
CA ASN A 259 18.54 -0.96 18.22
C ASN A 259 18.17 -2.44 18.19
N VAL A 260 16.92 -2.78 17.85
CA VAL A 260 16.44 -4.17 17.77
C VAL A 260 16.97 -4.89 16.52
N TYR A 261 17.47 -4.16 15.54
CA TYR A 261 18.10 -4.70 14.34
C TYR A 261 19.28 -3.83 13.88
N THR A 262 20.09 -4.38 13.00
CA THR A 262 21.07 -3.65 12.19
C THR A 262 20.75 -3.84 10.71
N LEU A 263 21.17 -2.90 9.87
CA LEU A 263 20.98 -2.98 8.41
C LEU A 263 22.28 -3.42 7.74
N GLU A 264 22.18 -4.45 6.92
CA GLU A 264 23.24 -4.93 6.02
C GLU A 264 22.86 -4.65 4.58
N ILE A 265 23.71 -3.98 3.83
CA ILE A 265 23.50 -3.69 2.40
C ILE A 265 23.72 -4.98 1.62
N ILE A 266 22.69 -5.44 0.90
CA ILE A 266 22.78 -6.54 -0.06
C ILE A 266 23.18 -5.98 -1.43
N ASN A 267 22.37 -5.07 -1.97
CA ASN A 267 22.60 -4.41 -3.24
C ASN A 267 22.19 -2.93 -3.16
N ILE A 268 22.86 -2.11 -3.96
CA ILE A 268 22.44 -0.74 -4.26
C ILE A 268 22.24 -0.64 -5.77
N PHE A 269 21.12 -0.05 -6.18
CA PHE A 269 20.81 0.20 -7.58
C PHE A 269 20.63 1.69 -7.80
N ARG A 270 21.19 2.20 -8.91
CA ARG A 270 20.83 3.50 -9.45
C ARG A 270 19.54 3.34 -10.24
N LEU A 271 18.58 4.24 -10.00
CA LEU A 271 17.29 4.26 -10.70
C LEU A 271 17.23 5.44 -11.67
N ASN A 272 16.71 5.18 -12.86
CA ASN A 272 16.37 6.21 -13.84
C ASN A 272 14.98 5.90 -14.40
N ARG A 273 13.94 6.49 -13.80
CA ARG A 273 12.55 6.27 -14.20
C ARG A 273 12.18 7.16 -15.39
N GLU A 274 11.47 6.57 -16.36
CA GLU A 274 11.00 7.29 -17.55
C GLU A 274 10.17 8.53 -17.18
N GLY A 275 10.50 9.69 -17.77
CA GLY A 275 9.78 10.95 -17.59
C GLY A 275 9.97 11.64 -16.22
N GLU A 276 10.76 11.05 -15.30
CA GLU A 276 10.95 11.65 -13.98
C GLU A 276 11.93 12.82 -14.02
N ALA A 277 12.97 12.71 -14.81
CA ALA A 277 13.96 13.79 -14.96
C ALA A 277 13.34 15.05 -15.56
N GLU A 278 12.50 14.89 -16.59
CA GLU A 278 11.76 16.00 -17.22
C GLU A 278 10.77 16.63 -16.26
N ARG A 279 10.06 15.82 -15.49
CA ARG A 279 9.11 16.32 -14.48
C ARG A 279 9.81 17.07 -13.36
N PHE A 280 10.98 16.59 -12.92
CA PHE A 280 11.79 17.23 -11.88
C PHE A 280 12.56 18.45 -12.37
N ALA A 281 12.77 18.62 -13.68
CA ALA A 281 13.64 19.65 -14.26
C ALA A 281 13.36 21.08 -13.76
N LYS A 282 12.09 21.43 -13.50
CA LYS A 282 11.70 22.75 -12.95
C LYS A 282 12.20 22.98 -11.52
N PHE A 283 12.65 21.96 -10.83
CA PHE A 283 13.22 22.03 -9.48
C PHE A 283 14.74 21.83 -9.46
N ALA A 284 15.38 21.59 -10.60
CA ALA A 284 16.81 21.32 -10.69
C ALA A 284 17.68 22.45 -10.11
N ASP A 285 17.24 23.70 -10.27
CA ASP A 285 17.94 24.89 -9.75
C ASP A 285 17.54 25.26 -8.31
N ASN A 286 16.70 24.46 -7.65
CA ASN A 286 16.32 24.73 -6.27
C ASN A 286 17.54 24.55 -5.35
N PRO A 287 17.97 25.60 -4.59
CA PRO A 287 19.19 25.55 -3.77
C PRO A 287 19.04 24.64 -2.53
N ASN A 288 17.83 24.18 -2.24
CA ASN A 288 17.55 23.30 -1.12
C ASN A 288 16.98 21.95 -1.58
N ARG A 289 17.78 21.22 -2.33
CA ARG A 289 17.55 19.81 -2.69
C ARG A 289 18.30 18.92 -1.71
N MET A 290 17.64 17.90 -1.22
CA MET A 290 18.21 16.97 -0.25
C MET A 290 18.05 15.52 -0.71
N LEU A 291 19.01 14.70 -0.39
CA LEU A 291 18.93 13.24 -0.58
C LEU A 291 18.33 12.62 0.67
N LEU A 292 17.10 12.12 0.59
CA LEU A 292 16.31 11.69 1.75
C LEU A 292 15.78 10.27 1.58
N TRP A 293 15.59 9.59 2.71
CA TRP A 293 15.11 8.21 2.80
C TRP A 293 13.59 8.11 2.75
N HIS A 294 13.11 7.11 2.03
CA HIS A 294 11.73 6.64 2.09
C HIS A 294 11.71 5.12 2.22
N GLY A 295 10.97 4.61 3.20
CA GLY A 295 10.74 3.20 3.42
C GLY A 295 9.29 2.83 3.19
N SER A 296 9.06 1.64 2.67
CA SER A 296 7.72 1.08 2.46
C SER A 296 7.78 -0.45 2.48
N ARG A 297 6.63 -1.11 2.58
CA ARG A 297 6.56 -2.58 2.42
C ARG A 297 7.12 -3.00 1.08
N LEU A 298 7.78 -4.15 1.03
CA LEU A 298 8.37 -4.69 -0.20
C LEU A 298 7.35 -4.77 -1.34
N THR A 299 6.12 -5.17 -1.04
CA THR A 299 5.02 -5.29 -2.01
C THR A 299 4.61 -3.97 -2.66
N ASN A 300 4.98 -2.82 -2.08
CA ASN A 300 4.64 -1.50 -2.61
C ASN A 300 5.66 -1.02 -3.67
N PHE A 301 6.82 -1.67 -3.76
CA PHE A 301 7.91 -1.16 -4.62
C PHE A 301 7.69 -1.35 -6.11
N VAL A 302 6.82 -2.25 -6.55
CA VAL A 302 6.42 -2.33 -7.97
C VAL A 302 5.79 -0.99 -8.39
N GLY A 303 4.84 -0.48 -7.62
CA GLY A 303 4.21 0.81 -7.88
C GLY A 303 5.17 1.98 -7.67
N ILE A 304 5.96 1.97 -6.60
CA ILE A 304 6.95 3.02 -6.32
C ILE A 304 7.95 3.16 -7.47
N ILE A 305 8.48 2.06 -7.98
CA ILE A 305 9.46 2.08 -9.08
C ILE A 305 8.79 2.49 -10.39
N SER A 306 7.62 1.92 -10.72
CA SER A 306 6.95 2.14 -12.01
C SER A 306 6.24 3.49 -12.12
N GLN A 307 5.66 3.99 -11.03
CA GLN A 307 4.84 5.21 -11.03
C GLN A 307 5.44 6.37 -10.23
N GLY A 308 6.50 6.10 -9.46
CA GLY A 308 7.10 7.05 -8.51
C GLY A 308 6.39 7.05 -7.15
N LEU A 309 6.96 7.80 -6.21
CA LEU A 309 6.32 8.06 -4.93
C LEU A 309 5.11 8.98 -5.14
N ARG A 310 3.96 8.56 -4.63
CA ARG A 310 2.67 9.23 -4.85
C ARG A 310 2.04 9.69 -3.55
N ILE A 311 1.25 10.73 -3.66
CA ILE A 311 0.40 11.19 -2.55
C ILE A 311 -0.82 10.26 -2.47
N ALA A 312 -1.25 9.94 -1.25
CA ALA A 312 -2.44 9.13 -1.02
C ALA A 312 -3.66 9.67 -1.79
N PRO A 313 -4.52 8.78 -2.32
CA PRO A 313 -5.67 9.21 -3.11
C PRO A 313 -6.62 10.11 -2.30
N LYS A 314 -7.40 10.93 -2.98
CA LYS A 314 -8.37 11.84 -2.35
C LYS A 314 -9.47 11.10 -1.58
N GLU A 315 -9.73 9.86 -1.97
CA GLU A 315 -10.68 8.94 -1.34
C GLU A 315 -10.21 8.45 0.04
N ALA A 316 -8.90 8.42 0.29
CA ALA A 316 -8.36 8.02 1.57
C ALA A 316 -8.73 9.01 2.69
N PRO A 317 -8.90 8.56 3.95
CA PRO A 317 -9.12 9.47 5.09
C PRO A 317 -7.93 10.40 5.30
N ALA A 318 -8.16 11.54 5.93
CA ALA A 318 -7.09 12.46 6.36
C ALA A 318 -6.37 11.96 7.62
N THR A 319 -7.04 11.15 8.40
CA THR A 319 -6.54 10.55 9.64
C THR A 319 -5.35 9.63 9.36
N GLY A 320 -4.29 9.77 10.15
CA GLY A 320 -3.05 9.00 10.02
C GLY A 320 -1.88 9.81 9.43
N TYR A 321 -2.13 10.95 8.82
CA TYR A 321 -1.09 11.83 8.28
C TYR A 321 -0.82 13.01 9.23
N MET A 322 0.26 12.92 10.00
CA MET A 322 0.59 13.91 11.04
C MET A 322 0.69 15.35 10.50
N PHE A 323 1.16 15.51 9.27
CA PHE A 323 1.35 16.81 8.59
C PHE A 323 0.53 16.91 7.29
N GLY A 324 -0.56 16.15 7.16
CA GLY A 324 -1.40 16.14 5.97
C GLY A 324 -0.95 15.19 4.88
N LYS A 325 -1.77 15.05 3.82
CA LYS A 325 -1.50 14.16 2.69
C LYS A 325 -0.34 14.69 1.85
N GLY A 326 0.81 14.06 1.94
CA GLY A 326 2.02 14.34 1.19
C GLY A 326 2.89 13.10 1.10
N VAL A 327 4.03 13.20 0.45
CA VAL A 327 5.06 12.16 0.46
C VAL A 327 6.05 12.48 1.57
N TYR A 328 6.26 11.49 2.45
CA TYR A 328 7.04 11.60 3.68
C TYR A 328 8.44 11.03 3.50
N PHE A 329 9.43 11.75 3.97
CA PHE A 329 10.83 11.37 3.94
C PHE A 329 11.48 11.57 5.30
N ALA A 330 12.63 10.91 5.52
CA ALA A 330 13.47 11.10 6.70
C ALA A 330 14.94 11.31 6.32
N ASP A 331 15.67 11.98 7.20
CA ASP A 331 17.14 12.07 7.15
C ASP A 331 17.82 11.00 8.03
N SER A 332 17.04 10.22 8.79
CA SER A 332 17.47 9.04 9.52
C SER A 332 17.03 7.77 8.78
N VAL A 333 17.98 6.91 8.39
CA VAL A 333 17.70 5.69 7.65
C VAL A 333 16.79 4.75 8.43
N SER A 334 17.03 4.57 9.74
CA SER A 334 16.25 3.64 10.54
C SER A 334 14.83 4.11 10.81
N LYS A 335 14.55 5.42 10.75
CA LYS A 335 13.16 5.92 10.75
C LYS A 335 12.41 5.43 9.53
N SER A 336 12.96 5.56 8.33
CA SER A 336 12.37 5.04 7.10
C SER A 336 12.34 3.51 7.06
N ALA A 337 13.38 2.85 7.57
CA ALA A 337 13.47 1.38 7.59
C ALA A 337 12.34 0.72 8.40
N ASN A 338 11.83 1.36 9.45
CA ASN A 338 10.70 0.83 10.21
C ASN A 338 9.43 0.66 9.35
N TYR A 339 9.26 1.43 8.28
CA TYR A 339 8.15 1.31 7.34
C TYR A 339 8.31 0.18 6.32
N CYS A 340 9.44 -0.55 6.33
CA CYS A 340 9.59 -1.77 5.54
C CYS A 340 8.77 -2.93 6.13
N TYR A 341 8.34 -2.85 7.40
CA TYR A 341 7.56 -3.88 8.10
C TYR A 341 8.18 -5.28 7.96
N THR A 342 9.51 -5.35 8.04
CA THR A 342 10.24 -6.61 8.03
C THR A 342 10.08 -7.35 9.37
N SER A 343 10.30 -8.66 9.35
CA SER A 343 10.27 -9.53 10.52
C SER A 343 11.47 -10.46 10.53
N TYR A 344 11.60 -11.26 11.57
CA TYR A 344 12.66 -12.27 11.68
C TYR A 344 12.62 -13.25 10.50
N ASP A 345 11.42 -13.69 10.11
CA ASP A 345 11.21 -14.64 9.01
C ASP A 345 11.21 -13.99 7.62
N ASN A 346 11.01 -12.67 7.56
CA ASN A 346 11.02 -11.88 6.33
C ASN A 346 11.90 -10.64 6.52
N SER A 347 13.21 -10.86 6.50
CA SER A 347 14.22 -9.87 6.89
C SER A 347 14.74 -9.00 5.75
N ILE A 348 14.24 -9.19 4.51
CA ILE A 348 14.65 -8.38 3.36
C ILE A 348 13.72 -7.19 3.18
N GLY A 349 14.29 -5.99 3.11
CA GLY A 349 13.57 -4.76 2.85
C GLY A 349 14.19 -3.94 1.72
N LEU A 350 13.41 -3.02 1.18
CA LEU A 350 13.84 -2.03 0.21
C LEU A 350 13.67 -0.62 0.78
N LEU A 351 14.64 0.23 0.49
CA LEU A 351 14.62 1.65 0.83
C LEU A 351 14.84 2.46 -0.44
N ALA A 352 13.99 3.44 -0.70
CA ALA A 352 14.24 4.43 -1.74
C ALA A 352 15.04 5.59 -1.16
N LEU A 353 16.03 6.06 -1.91
CA LEU A 353 16.79 7.26 -1.59
C LEU A 353 16.58 8.26 -2.73
N SER A 354 15.89 9.34 -2.41
CA SER A 354 15.37 10.29 -3.39
C SER A 354 15.99 11.67 -3.23
N GLU A 355 16.30 12.32 -4.35
CA GLU A 355 16.54 13.73 -4.40
C GLU A 355 15.19 14.46 -4.29
N VAL A 356 15.02 15.26 -3.25
CA VAL A 356 13.79 15.97 -2.94
C VAL A 356 14.04 17.46 -2.91
N ALA A 357 13.32 18.20 -3.74
CA ALA A 357 13.37 19.65 -3.76
C ALA A 357 12.55 20.23 -2.60
N ILE A 358 13.19 20.36 -1.45
CA ILE A 358 12.56 20.83 -0.21
C ILE A 358 12.18 22.32 -0.29
N GLY A 359 13.03 23.13 -0.93
CA GLY A 359 12.85 24.57 -1.01
C GLY A 359 12.78 25.23 0.35
N ASN A 360 11.85 26.19 0.51
CA ASN A 360 11.59 26.82 1.79
C ASN A 360 10.58 25.97 2.58
N SER A 361 10.99 25.42 3.71
CA SER A 361 10.17 24.54 4.54
C SER A 361 9.44 25.29 5.66
N LYS A 362 8.18 24.94 5.90
CA LYS A 362 7.47 25.29 7.14
C LYS A 362 7.95 24.32 8.23
N GLU A 363 8.65 24.82 9.23
CA GLU A 363 9.09 24.01 10.37
C GLU A 363 7.98 23.88 11.40
N LEU A 364 7.72 22.64 11.83
CA LEU A 364 6.70 22.27 12.82
C LEU A 364 7.31 21.38 13.89
N ILE A 365 7.02 21.68 15.15
CA ILE A 365 7.48 20.91 16.33
C ILE A 365 6.42 19.88 16.75
N ASN A 366 5.15 20.21 16.52
CA ASN A 366 4.01 19.35 16.88
C ASN A 366 3.23 18.96 15.64
N ALA A 367 2.41 17.92 15.78
CA ALA A 367 1.48 17.49 14.74
C ALA A 367 0.55 18.65 14.33
N GLU A 368 0.47 18.93 13.05
CA GLU A 368 -0.42 19.92 12.45
C GLU A 368 -0.83 19.43 11.07
N TYR A 369 -2.11 19.11 10.90
CA TYR A 369 -2.60 18.70 9.59
C TYR A 369 -2.57 19.89 8.61
N VAL A 370 -1.75 19.78 7.57
CA VAL A 370 -1.59 20.79 6.53
C VAL A 370 -2.41 20.35 5.31
N ASP A 371 -3.59 20.94 5.15
CA ASP A 371 -4.41 20.75 3.95
C ASP A 371 -3.86 21.52 2.75
N LYS A 372 -3.48 22.77 3.00
CA LYS A 372 -2.91 23.65 1.99
C LYS A 372 -1.69 24.39 2.52
N LEU A 373 -0.56 24.16 1.86
CA LEU A 373 0.68 24.82 2.21
C LEU A 373 0.65 26.31 1.78
N PRO A 374 1.00 27.27 2.68
CA PRO A 374 1.10 28.68 2.30
C PRO A 374 2.12 28.90 1.18
N LYS A 375 1.82 29.78 0.22
CA LYS A 375 2.61 29.99 -1.03
C LYS A 375 4.12 30.22 -0.83
N LYS A 376 4.54 30.76 0.32
CA LYS A 376 5.96 30.99 0.62
C LYS A 376 6.75 29.72 0.95
N TYR A 377 6.08 28.59 1.20
CA TYR A 377 6.68 27.31 1.52
C TYR A 377 6.47 26.32 0.38
N GLN A 378 7.42 25.39 0.19
CA GLN A 378 7.35 24.28 -0.75
C GLN A 378 7.25 22.93 -0.06
N SER A 379 7.51 22.88 1.24
CA SER A 379 7.49 21.65 2.03
C SER A 379 7.17 21.93 3.49
N VAL A 380 6.96 20.88 4.26
CA VAL A 380 6.95 20.88 5.73
C VAL A 380 8.15 20.11 6.22
N LYS A 381 8.77 20.60 7.30
CA LYS A 381 9.77 19.87 8.07
C LYS A 381 9.27 19.71 9.51
N GLY A 382 8.90 18.49 9.88
CA GLY A 382 8.67 18.14 11.27
C GLY A 382 10.02 18.00 11.99
N ILE A 383 10.22 18.81 13.03
CA ILE A 383 11.47 18.86 13.78
C ILE A 383 11.50 17.74 14.83
N GLY A 384 12.53 16.91 14.74
CA GLY A 384 12.76 15.80 15.68
C GLY A 384 13.64 16.16 16.87
N GLN A 385 13.57 15.35 17.92
CA GLN A 385 14.46 15.42 19.08
C GLN A 385 15.89 15.03 18.74
N SER A 386 16.10 14.26 17.66
CA SER A 386 17.42 13.86 17.15
C SER A 386 17.46 14.00 15.65
N TYR A 387 18.62 14.38 15.11
CA TYR A 387 18.83 14.60 13.69
C TYR A 387 20.32 14.41 13.32
N PRO A 388 20.66 14.19 12.03
CA PRO A 388 22.04 14.11 11.59
C PRO A 388 22.79 15.45 11.80
N ASN A 389 24.04 15.41 12.29
CA ASN A 389 24.85 16.61 12.50
C ASN A 389 25.00 17.41 11.18
N PRO A 390 24.51 18.64 11.10
CA PRO A 390 24.56 19.43 9.88
C PRO A 390 25.98 19.86 9.48
N GLU A 391 26.93 19.90 10.42
CA GLU A 391 28.33 20.23 10.15
C GLU A 391 29.05 19.12 9.35
N GLU A 392 28.52 17.90 9.39
CA GLU A 392 29.02 16.74 8.66
C GLU A 392 28.25 16.50 7.34
N MET A 393 27.34 17.41 6.96
CA MET A 393 26.60 17.32 5.72
C MET A 393 27.54 17.40 4.52
N VAL A 394 27.27 16.54 3.52
CA VAL A 394 28.00 16.57 2.25
C VAL A 394 27.12 17.20 1.18
N ILE A 395 27.70 17.99 0.29
CA ILE A 395 27.04 18.52 -0.90
C ILE A 395 27.67 17.83 -2.11
N THR A 396 26.85 17.19 -2.92
CA THR A 396 27.29 16.52 -4.15
C THR A 396 27.68 17.54 -5.24
N ALA A 397 28.34 17.09 -6.29
CA ALA A 397 28.79 17.98 -7.39
C ALA A 397 27.60 18.67 -8.10
N ASP A 398 26.41 18.07 -8.10
CA ASP A 398 25.17 18.60 -8.65
C ASP A 398 24.37 19.43 -7.60
N GLY A 399 24.98 19.74 -6.45
CA GLY A 399 24.43 20.64 -5.43
C GLY A 399 23.38 20.01 -4.51
N VAL A 400 23.24 18.70 -4.49
CA VAL A 400 22.31 18.00 -3.60
C VAL A 400 22.92 17.82 -2.22
N LYS A 401 22.18 18.21 -1.18
CA LYS A 401 22.61 18.07 0.22
C LYS A 401 22.35 16.65 0.72
N VAL A 402 23.38 15.99 1.26
CA VAL A 402 23.27 14.67 1.85
C VAL A 402 23.48 14.78 3.36
N PRO A 403 22.44 14.65 4.19
CA PRO A 403 22.52 14.80 5.64
C PRO A 403 23.05 13.51 6.29
N LEU A 404 24.27 13.14 5.96
CA LEU A 404 24.90 11.88 6.41
C LEU A 404 25.72 12.00 7.71
N GLY A 405 25.61 13.13 8.41
CA GLY A 405 26.29 13.31 9.70
C GLY A 405 25.80 12.32 10.76
N LYS A 406 26.61 12.13 11.80
CA LYS A 406 26.22 11.29 12.94
C LYS A 406 25.01 11.89 13.67
N MET A 407 24.13 11.03 14.16
CA MET A 407 22.95 11.47 14.91
C MET A 407 23.33 12.24 16.18
N ILE A 408 22.80 13.44 16.33
CA ILE A 408 22.92 14.29 17.53
C ILE A 408 21.54 14.62 18.10
N ASN A 409 21.49 14.95 19.40
CA ASN A 409 20.26 15.32 20.07
C ASN A 409 20.01 16.82 20.00
N ASN A 410 18.76 17.21 19.81
CA ASN A 410 18.31 18.60 19.90
C ASN A 410 18.03 18.94 21.37
N THR A 411 19.01 19.53 22.04
CA THR A 411 18.91 19.86 23.47
C THR A 411 17.82 20.87 23.79
N ASN A 412 17.39 21.67 22.81
CA ASN A 412 16.38 22.71 22.96
C ASN A 412 14.94 22.21 22.74
N LEU A 413 14.75 21.00 22.20
CA LEU A 413 13.44 20.50 21.78
C LEU A 413 13.12 19.10 22.35
N MET A 414 13.41 18.87 23.63
CA MET A 414 13.12 17.61 24.31
C MET A 414 11.61 17.25 24.38
N ARG A 415 10.72 18.16 23.98
CA ARG A 415 9.26 17.96 23.97
C ARG A 415 8.64 17.97 22.54
N ALA A 416 9.46 17.84 21.49
CA ALA A 416 8.94 17.68 20.14
C ALA A 416 8.13 16.39 20.03
N SER A 417 7.06 16.41 19.24
CA SER A 417 6.22 15.22 18.99
C SER A 417 6.97 14.12 18.25
N LEU A 418 8.00 14.48 17.46
CA LEU A 418 8.81 13.55 16.68
C LEU A 418 10.14 13.25 17.39
N LEU A 419 10.54 11.97 17.37
CA LEU A 419 11.91 11.57 17.77
C LEU A 419 12.94 11.98 16.72
N TYR A 420 12.59 11.91 15.42
CA TYR A 420 13.46 12.18 14.28
C TYR A 420 12.76 13.09 13.30
N ASN A 421 13.55 13.87 12.54
CA ASN A 421 12.99 14.76 11.52
C ASN A 421 12.10 14.00 10.52
N GLU A 422 11.08 14.71 10.01
CA GLU A 422 10.30 14.32 8.84
C GLU A 422 10.27 15.46 7.83
N TYR A 423 10.30 15.12 6.56
CA TYR A 423 10.20 16.06 5.45
C TYR A 423 9.01 15.65 4.59
N ILE A 424 8.08 16.56 4.36
CA ILE A 424 6.86 16.29 3.63
C ILE A 424 6.76 17.25 2.44
N VAL A 425 6.59 16.67 1.24
CA VAL A 425 6.28 17.43 0.03
C VAL A 425 4.87 17.10 -0.45
N TYR A 426 4.19 18.12 -0.98
CA TYR A 426 2.79 18.05 -1.40
C TYR A 426 2.64 18.15 -2.92
N ASN A 427 3.74 18.03 -3.64
CA ASN A 427 3.81 17.92 -5.09
C ASN A 427 4.80 16.81 -5.46
N GLU A 428 4.32 15.77 -6.11
CA GLU A 428 5.13 14.61 -6.52
C GLU A 428 6.26 14.96 -7.49
N GLU A 429 6.15 16.09 -8.21
CA GLU A 429 7.18 16.56 -9.12
C GLU A 429 8.44 17.11 -8.41
N GLN A 430 8.36 17.33 -7.08
CA GLN A 430 9.52 17.68 -6.25
C GLN A 430 10.42 16.50 -5.94
N ILE A 431 10.07 15.29 -6.41
CA ILE A 431 10.73 14.03 -6.06
C ILE A 431 11.38 13.44 -7.31
N LYS A 432 12.66 13.05 -7.17
CA LYS A 432 13.40 12.23 -8.13
C LYS A 432 14.08 11.08 -7.40
N MET A 433 13.61 9.87 -7.63
CA MET A 433 14.25 8.68 -7.05
C MET A 433 15.61 8.46 -7.71
N LYS A 434 16.68 8.43 -6.91
CA LYS A 434 18.05 8.21 -7.42
C LYS A 434 18.56 6.79 -7.17
N TYR A 435 18.22 6.23 -6.01
CA TYR A 435 18.73 4.92 -5.62
C TYR A 435 17.66 4.06 -4.96
N LEU A 436 17.79 2.77 -5.19
CA LEU A 436 17.07 1.72 -4.47
C LEU A 436 18.10 0.87 -3.72
N ILE A 437 17.90 0.71 -2.42
CA ILE A 437 18.80 -0.02 -1.56
C ILE A 437 18.10 -1.26 -1.03
N GLN A 438 18.61 -2.44 -1.39
CA GLN A 438 18.17 -3.71 -0.85
C GLN A 438 18.99 -3.99 0.41
N VAL A 439 18.29 -4.15 1.53
CA VAL A 439 18.90 -4.37 2.84
C VAL A 439 18.37 -5.62 3.51
N ARG A 440 19.23 -6.25 4.32
CA ARG A 440 18.85 -7.28 5.28
C ARG A 440 18.77 -6.65 6.67
N PHE A 441 17.67 -6.93 7.36
CA PHE A 441 17.46 -6.60 8.76
C PHE A 441 18.01 -7.75 9.62
N ASN A 442 19.15 -7.53 10.23
CA ASN A 442 19.74 -8.49 11.16
C ASN A 442 19.20 -8.21 12.56
N TYR A 443 18.12 -8.90 12.92
CA TYR A 443 17.47 -8.78 14.22
C TYR A 443 18.37 -9.36 15.32
N LYS A 444 18.46 -8.66 16.44
CA LYS A 444 19.15 -9.17 17.62
C LYS A 444 18.29 -10.22 18.29
N ASN A 445 18.91 -11.33 18.67
CA ASN A 445 18.24 -12.28 19.55
C ASN A 445 17.87 -11.58 20.86
N LEU A 446 16.58 -11.55 21.18
CA LEU A 446 16.03 -10.97 22.42
C LEU A 446 16.10 -11.97 23.59
N PHE A 447 17.04 -12.94 23.55
CA PHE A 447 17.25 -13.95 24.61
C PHE A 447 18.68 -13.90 25.12
#